data_e0933eccd438bf6751e2a53b6881a99e
#
_entry.id   e0933eccd438bf6751e2a53b6881a99e
#
_cell.length_a   1.000
_cell.length_b   1.000
_cell.length_c   1.000
_cell.angle_alpha   90.00
_cell.angle_beta   90.00
_cell.angle_gamma   90.00
#
_symmetry.space_group_name_H-M   'P 1'
#
loop_
_entity.id
_entity.type
_entity.pdbx_description
1 polymer ?
#
loop_
_entity_poly.entity_id
_entity_poly.type
_entity_poly.pdbx_seq_one_letter_code
_entity_poly.pdbx_strand_id
1 'polypeptide(L)'
;GIGVSTDLGVKGTLKWKKPWVNSLGHSFNSSLSISKPEQTITATYKIPLDDVLNDYYQIKYGMKNLDNRDTKSLESNLALERYWRLDNGWQRTVFIRYLIENYEQGLQDDLAQFVLPGVAFSRTRTRGGSMPMWGDKQSVMIEAGDDTILSETKVVRFQGQTAWIRSIGDNHRGLTRLQFGGNFADEFDKLSPSLRFFAGGDNSLRGYGYESISPKDESGALTGAKFIATSSFEYQYRLVGNWWGAAFYDIGDAFNDTPDLKAGTGVGIRWASPVGPVSLDFAWGLDADPGDEFQIHFTLGPEL
;
A
#
# COMPACT_ATOMS: atom_id res chain seq x y z
N GLY A 1 7.22 15.84 -9.05
CA GLY A 1 7.25 14.55 -9.77
C GLY A 1 5.95 14.29 -10.50
N ILE A 2 6.05 13.51 -11.56
CA ILE A 2 4.88 13.01 -12.30
C ILE A 2 5.01 11.49 -12.30
N GLY A 3 3.94 10.79 -11.99
CA GLY A 3 3.81 9.34 -12.08
C GLY A 3 2.58 8.98 -12.90
N VAL A 4 2.57 7.78 -13.44
CA VAL A 4 1.41 7.23 -14.16
C VAL A 4 1.26 5.77 -13.74
N SER A 5 0.04 5.38 -13.39
CA SER A 5 -0.34 3.98 -13.20
C SER A 5 -1.77 3.78 -13.66
N THR A 6 -2.14 2.55 -13.95
CA THR A 6 -3.53 2.24 -14.35
C THR A 6 -4.49 2.46 -13.18
N ASP A 7 -4.07 2.13 -11.97
CA ASP A 7 -4.88 2.26 -10.76
C ASP A 7 -5.24 3.73 -10.44
N LEU A 8 -4.25 4.62 -10.49
CA LEU A 8 -4.41 6.02 -10.07
C LEU A 8 -4.48 7.01 -11.23
N GLY A 9 -4.25 6.57 -12.47
CA GLY A 9 -4.11 7.45 -13.62
C GLY A 9 -2.84 8.29 -13.55
N VAL A 10 -2.90 9.51 -14.05
CA VAL A 10 -1.80 10.49 -13.94
C VAL A 10 -1.78 11.05 -12.53
N LYS A 11 -0.63 10.94 -11.87
CA LYS A 11 -0.39 11.46 -10.52
C LYS A 11 0.68 12.55 -10.55
N GLY A 12 0.30 13.76 -10.14
CA GLY A 12 1.21 14.86 -9.88
C GLY A 12 1.65 14.86 -8.42
N THR A 13 2.95 15.05 -8.15
CA THR A 13 3.46 15.15 -6.78
C THR A 13 4.37 16.36 -6.64
N LEU A 14 4.05 17.25 -5.70
CA LEU A 14 4.87 18.36 -5.25
C LEU A 14 5.44 18.03 -3.87
N LYS A 15 6.77 18.13 -3.72
CA LYS A 15 7.44 17.90 -2.43
C LYS A 15 8.18 19.15 -2.02
N TRP A 16 7.98 19.54 -0.76
CA TRP A 16 8.75 20.59 -0.13
C TRP A 16 9.52 20.04 1.07
N LYS A 17 10.80 20.37 1.15
CA LYS A 17 11.69 19.90 2.21
C LYS A 17 12.42 21.09 2.83
N LYS A 18 12.37 21.18 4.15
CA LYS A 18 13.21 22.08 4.95
C LYS A 18 14.09 21.24 5.85
N PRO A 19 15.33 20.93 5.43
CA PRO A 19 16.18 19.99 6.15
C PRO A 19 16.65 20.51 7.51
N TRP A 20 16.60 21.82 7.72
CA TRP A 20 17.02 22.49 8.95
C TRP A 20 15.97 23.52 9.37
N VAL A 21 15.23 23.22 10.42
CA VAL A 21 14.25 24.15 11.00
C VAL A 21 14.87 24.98 12.11
N ASN A 22 15.75 24.39 12.91
CA ASN A 22 16.42 25.00 14.05
C ASN A 22 17.82 24.42 14.28
N SER A 23 18.56 24.99 15.25
CA SER A 23 19.92 24.55 15.62
C SER A 23 20.00 23.14 16.22
N LEU A 24 18.86 22.57 16.63
CA LEU A 24 18.79 21.19 17.14
C LEU A 24 18.65 20.13 16.02
N GLY A 25 18.75 20.56 14.74
CA GLY A 25 18.71 19.64 13.61
C GLY A 25 17.31 19.13 13.26
N HIS A 26 16.24 19.76 13.74
CA HIS A 26 14.89 19.40 13.35
C HIS A 26 14.67 19.65 11.86
N SER A 27 13.85 18.82 11.22
CA SER A 27 13.53 18.97 9.80
C SER A 27 12.02 18.87 9.56
N PHE A 28 11.60 19.48 8.46
CA PHE A 28 10.19 19.44 8.03
C PHE A 28 10.11 19.02 6.56
N ASN A 29 9.19 18.11 6.26
CA ASN A 29 8.89 17.68 4.92
C ASN A 29 7.38 17.71 4.71
N SER A 30 6.93 18.18 3.56
CA SER A 30 5.55 18.04 3.14
C SER A 30 5.45 17.57 1.69
N SER A 31 4.36 16.92 1.35
CA SER A 31 4.05 16.56 -0.01
C SER A 31 2.57 16.73 -0.30
N LEU A 32 2.28 17.15 -1.53
CA LEU A 32 0.95 17.18 -2.12
C LEU A 32 0.98 16.23 -3.31
N SER A 33 0.09 15.25 -3.30
CA SER A 33 -0.12 14.34 -4.43
C SER A 33 -1.54 14.46 -4.92
N ILE A 34 -1.71 14.55 -6.22
CA ILE A 34 -3.02 14.69 -6.88
C ILE A 34 -3.10 13.66 -7.99
N SER A 35 -4.10 12.81 -7.93
CA SER A 35 -4.55 11.91 -9.00
C SER A 35 -6.08 11.98 -9.11
N LYS A 36 -6.66 11.32 -10.12
CA LYS A 36 -8.11 11.36 -10.32
C LYS A 36 -8.88 10.76 -9.12
N PRO A 37 -8.56 9.53 -8.64
CA PRO A 37 -9.29 8.95 -7.51
C PRO A 37 -8.81 9.43 -6.13
N GLU A 38 -7.61 10.01 -6.03
CA GLU A 38 -6.99 10.29 -4.73
C GLU A 38 -6.23 11.61 -4.72
N GLN A 39 -6.49 12.44 -3.71
CA GLN A 39 -5.70 13.62 -3.40
C GLN A 39 -5.19 13.51 -1.97
N THR A 40 -3.88 13.68 -1.79
CA THR A 40 -3.21 13.46 -0.49
C THR A 40 -2.30 14.63 -0.15
N ILE A 41 -2.42 15.14 1.07
CA ILE A 41 -1.47 16.07 1.68
C ILE A 41 -0.80 15.36 2.84
N THR A 42 0.52 15.44 2.93
CA THR A 42 1.26 14.94 4.10
C THR A 42 2.23 15.99 4.61
N ALA A 43 2.42 16.02 5.92
CA ALA A 43 3.41 16.84 6.59
C ALA A 43 4.11 16.00 7.66
N THR A 44 5.44 16.09 7.73
CA THR A 44 6.25 15.37 8.71
C THR A 44 7.25 16.32 9.35
N TYR A 45 7.18 16.45 10.67
CA TYR A 45 8.15 17.15 11.47
C TYR A 45 9.02 16.14 12.21
N LYS A 46 10.32 16.14 11.93
CA LYS A 46 11.28 15.19 12.50
C LYS A 46 12.11 15.87 13.58
N ILE A 47 12.25 15.19 14.71
CA ILE A 47 13.04 15.58 15.88
C ILE A 47 14.11 14.51 16.09
N PRO A 48 15.37 14.75 15.69
CA PRO A 48 16.44 13.77 15.86
C PRO A 48 16.79 13.57 17.32
N LEU A 49 17.23 12.37 17.67
CA LEU A 49 17.87 12.02 18.94
C LEU A 49 19.38 11.92 18.75
N ASP A 50 20.09 11.29 19.68
CA ASP A 50 21.56 11.22 19.65
C ASP A 50 22.10 10.60 18.35
N ASP A 51 21.45 9.55 17.86
CA ASP A 51 21.71 9.02 16.52
C ASP A 51 20.73 9.61 15.49
N VAL A 52 21.09 10.76 14.96
CA VAL A 52 20.27 11.58 14.05
C VAL A 52 19.68 10.81 12.86
N LEU A 53 20.39 9.78 12.38
CA LEU A 53 19.99 9.00 11.20
C LEU A 53 19.08 7.84 11.58
N ASN A 54 19.31 7.22 12.72
CA ASN A 54 18.72 5.95 13.07
C ASN A 54 17.74 6.00 14.25
N ASP A 55 17.70 7.11 15.02
CA ASP A 55 16.77 7.27 16.15
C ASP A 55 16.20 8.68 16.19
N TYR A 56 14.87 8.80 16.09
CA TYR A 56 14.19 10.09 16.08
C TYR A 56 12.71 9.96 16.42
N TYR A 57 12.15 11.04 16.94
CA TYR A 57 10.71 11.26 16.95
C TYR A 57 10.24 11.93 15.68
N GLN A 58 8.99 11.69 15.30
CA GLN A 58 8.33 12.44 14.24
C GLN A 58 6.84 12.64 14.54
N ILE A 59 6.36 13.81 14.14
CA ILE A 59 4.94 14.11 14.12
C ILE A 59 4.54 14.10 12.65
N LYS A 60 3.58 13.26 12.32
CA LYS A 60 3.03 13.14 10.95
C LYS A 60 1.60 13.60 10.92
N TYR A 61 1.28 14.40 9.96
CA TYR A 61 -0.10 14.73 9.58
C TYR A 61 -0.34 14.23 8.16
N GLY A 62 -1.48 13.60 7.95
CA GLY A 62 -1.96 13.16 6.64
C GLY A 62 -3.41 13.55 6.46
N MET A 63 -3.77 14.00 5.26
CA MET A 63 -5.14 14.20 4.82
C MET A 63 -5.27 13.58 3.44
N LYS A 64 -6.28 12.72 3.25
CA LYS A 64 -6.55 12.02 2.00
C LYS A 64 -8.01 12.17 1.65
N ASN A 65 -8.27 12.65 0.45
CA ASN A 65 -9.58 12.60 -0.18
C ASN A 65 -9.56 11.49 -1.22
N LEU A 66 -10.48 10.54 -1.09
CA LEU A 66 -10.63 9.38 -1.96
C LEU A 66 -12.02 9.41 -2.60
N ASP A 67 -12.08 9.21 -3.91
CA ASP A 67 -13.31 8.94 -4.66
C ASP A 67 -13.01 7.79 -5.63
N ASN A 68 -13.25 6.58 -5.16
CA ASN A 68 -12.94 5.35 -5.88
C ASN A 68 -14.07 4.35 -5.76
N ARG A 69 -14.73 4.01 -6.87
CA ARG A 69 -15.85 3.07 -6.95
C ARG A 69 -16.97 3.44 -5.97
N ASP A 70 -17.22 2.56 -4.99
CA ASP A 70 -18.28 2.68 -4.00
C ASP A 70 -17.81 3.36 -2.70
N THR A 71 -16.56 3.88 -2.72
CA THR A 71 -15.95 4.57 -1.57
C THR A 71 -15.70 6.03 -1.88
N LYS A 72 -16.30 6.92 -1.09
CA LYS A 72 -15.89 8.33 -1.02
C LYS A 72 -15.49 8.62 0.41
N SER A 73 -14.32 9.16 0.63
CA SER A 73 -13.89 9.49 1.98
C SER A 73 -12.96 10.69 2.05
N LEU A 74 -13.07 11.38 3.17
CA LEU A 74 -12.12 12.40 3.59
C LEU A 74 -11.50 11.95 4.91
N GLU A 75 -10.31 11.39 4.82
CA GLU A 75 -9.51 10.93 5.94
C GLU A 75 -8.56 12.04 6.42
N SER A 76 -8.44 12.20 7.72
CA SER A 76 -7.41 12.99 8.37
C SER A 76 -6.78 12.18 9.48
N ASN A 77 -5.45 12.10 9.52
CA ASN A 77 -4.76 11.41 10.60
C ASN A 77 -3.55 12.21 11.11
N LEU A 78 -3.35 12.15 12.43
CA LEU A 78 -2.23 12.75 13.13
C LEU A 78 -1.53 11.64 13.92
N ALA A 79 -0.23 11.44 13.68
CA ALA A 79 0.54 10.43 14.38
C ALA A 79 1.75 11.02 15.08
N LEU A 80 1.99 10.54 16.30
CA LEU A 80 3.24 10.72 17.01
C LEU A 80 3.98 9.39 16.98
N GLU A 81 5.19 9.40 16.46
CA GLU A 81 5.97 8.19 16.21
C GLU A 81 7.38 8.32 16.78
N ARG A 82 7.90 7.22 17.30
CA ARG A 82 9.34 7.03 17.50
C ARG A 82 9.83 5.98 16.54
N TYR A 83 10.82 6.34 15.76
CA TYR A 83 11.51 5.48 14.82
C TYR A 83 12.91 5.19 15.31
N TRP A 84 13.36 3.93 15.18
CA TRP A 84 14.76 3.57 15.32
C TRP A 84 15.14 2.34 14.51
N ARG A 85 16.36 2.36 14.04
CA ARG A 85 16.96 1.29 13.27
C ARG A 85 17.72 0.34 14.18
N LEU A 86 17.46 -0.95 14.04
CA LEU A 86 18.15 -2.01 14.75
C LEU A 86 19.45 -2.41 14.01
N ASP A 87 20.42 -2.97 14.71
CA ASP A 87 21.73 -3.35 14.16
C ASP A 87 21.62 -4.38 13.02
N ASN A 88 20.59 -5.20 13.03
CA ASN A 88 20.29 -6.20 11.97
C ASN A 88 19.61 -5.60 10.73
N GLY A 89 19.49 -4.27 10.67
CA GLY A 89 18.91 -3.52 9.56
C GLY A 89 17.39 -3.40 9.55
N TRP A 90 16.69 -3.97 10.54
CA TRP A 90 15.28 -3.73 10.73
C TRP A 90 15.03 -2.31 11.25
N GLN A 91 13.95 -1.74 10.80
CA GLN A 91 13.41 -0.47 11.27
C GLN A 91 12.21 -0.77 12.15
N ARG A 92 12.18 -0.19 13.35
CA ARG A 92 11.05 -0.29 14.27
C ARG A 92 10.44 1.09 14.46
N THR A 93 9.13 1.15 14.36
CA THR A 93 8.35 2.36 14.65
C THR A 93 7.30 2.02 15.69
N VAL A 94 7.30 2.74 16.80
CA VAL A 94 6.19 2.73 17.75
C VAL A 94 5.43 4.02 17.57
N PHE A 95 4.12 3.94 17.51
CA PHE A 95 3.30 5.10 17.20
C PHE A 95 1.99 5.10 17.99
N ILE A 96 1.41 6.28 18.09
CA ILE A 96 0.01 6.49 18.36
C ILE A 96 -0.54 7.42 17.28
N ARG A 97 -1.60 7.02 16.60
CA ARG A 97 -2.26 7.85 15.60
C ARG A 97 -3.71 8.11 15.96
N TYR A 98 -4.16 9.32 15.70
CA TYR A 98 -5.55 9.70 15.74
C TYR A 98 -6.05 9.83 14.31
N LEU A 99 -7.04 9.01 13.97
CA LEU A 99 -7.70 8.94 12.68
C LEU A 99 -9.11 9.50 12.82
N ILE A 100 -9.50 10.33 11.89
CA ILE A 100 -10.88 10.80 11.67
C ILE A 100 -11.19 10.63 10.19
N GLU A 101 -12.30 10.03 9.85
CA GLU A 101 -12.72 9.79 8.46
C GLU A 101 -14.21 10.01 8.30
N ASN A 102 -14.58 10.95 7.45
CA ASN A 102 -15.95 11.11 6.96
C ASN A 102 -16.07 10.33 5.66
N TYR A 103 -17.03 9.41 5.54
CA TYR A 103 -17.07 8.49 4.41
C TYR A 103 -18.47 8.09 3.99
N GLU A 104 -18.61 7.83 2.69
CA GLU A 104 -19.69 7.06 2.07
C GLU A 104 -19.09 5.75 1.56
N GLN A 105 -19.62 4.61 2.00
CA GLN A 105 -19.20 3.26 1.58
C GLN A 105 -20.42 2.40 1.31
N GLY A 106 -20.76 2.19 0.04
CA GLY A 106 -22.00 1.52 -0.31
C GLY A 106 -23.21 2.22 0.31
N LEU A 107 -23.93 1.54 1.18
CA LEU A 107 -25.10 2.09 1.90
C LEU A 107 -24.75 2.82 3.22
N GLN A 108 -23.48 2.85 3.61
CA GLN A 108 -23.03 3.54 4.83
C GLN A 108 -22.59 4.98 4.51
N ASP A 109 -23.06 5.93 5.35
CA ASP A 109 -22.65 7.34 5.34
C ASP A 109 -22.44 7.73 6.80
N ASP A 110 -21.17 7.89 7.22
CA ASP A 110 -20.84 8.08 8.63
C ASP A 110 -19.51 8.83 8.82
N LEU A 111 -19.28 9.23 10.07
CA LEU A 111 -18.04 9.82 10.55
C LEU A 111 -17.43 8.90 11.61
N ALA A 112 -16.30 8.31 11.33
CA ALA A 112 -15.59 7.46 12.28
C ALA A 112 -14.33 8.11 12.81
N GLN A 113 -13.99 7.82 14.07
CA GLN A 113 -12.76 8.26 14.70
C GLN A 113 -12.10 7.12 15.48
N PHE A 114 -10.77 7.11 15.48
CA PHE A 114 -9.99 6.09 16.18
C PHE A 114 -8.71 6.66 16.77
N VAL A 115 -8.37 6.21 17.96
CA VAL A 115 -7.03 6.35 18.55
C VAL A 115 -6.36 4.99 18.51
N LEU A 116 -5.28 4.88 17.74
CA LEU A 116 -4.64 3.62 17.37
C LEU A 116 -3.16 3.63 17.78
N PRO A 117 -2.81 3.24 19.02
CA PRO A 117 -1.46 2.84 19.36
C PRO A 117 -1.05 1.61 18.56
N GLY A 118 0.24 1.57 18.15
CA GLY A 118 0.71 0.47 17.36
C GLY A 118 2.22 0.37 17.25
N VAL A 119 2.67 -0.70 16.64
CA VAL A 119 4.07 -0.96 16.33
C VAL A 119 4.21 -1.51 14.92
N ALA A 120 5.22 -1.02 14.22
CA ALA A 120 5.57 -1.50 12.88
C ALA A 120 7.04 -1.88 12.81
N PHE A 121 7.32 -2.93 12.04
CA PHE A 121 8.65 -3.36 11.69
C PHE A 121 8.77 -3.43 10.18
N SER A 122 9.86 -2.89 9.64
CA SER A 122 10.13 -2.98 8.22
C SER A 122 11.60 -3.16 7.92
N ARG A 123 11.90 -3.77 6.78
CA ARG A 123 13.25 -3.86 6.24
C ARG A 123 13.19 -3.94 4.73
N THR A 124 14.03 -3.17 4.07
CA THR A 124 14.22 -3.25 2.62
C THR A 124 15.70 -3.41 2.33
N ARG A 125 16.05 -4.39 1.51
CA ARG A 125 17.40 -4.64 1.03
C ARG A 125 17.37 -4.85 -0.48
N THR A 126 18.24 -4.14 -1.20
CA THR A 126 18.33 -4.26 -2.66
C THR A 126 19.78 -4.27 -3.09
N ARG A 127 20.09 -4.96 -4.19
CA ARG A 127 21.38 -4.93 -4.87
C ARG A 127 21.16 -4.78 -6.38
N GLY A 128 21.83 -3.80 -6.98
CA GLY A 128 21.83 -3.58 -8.43
C GLY A 128 20.80 -2.53 -8.88
N GLY A 129 21.23 -1.29 -9.02
CA GLY A 129 20.62 -0.19 -9.77
C GLY A 129 19.10 0.03 -9.64
N SER A 130 18.53 0.59 -10.70
CA SER A 130 17.10 0.91 -10.80
C SER A 130 16.21 -0.34 -10.95
N MET A 131 16.76 -1.44 -11.49
CA MET A 131 16.08 -2.74 -11.60
C MET A 131 16.92 -3.79 -10.87
N PRO A 132 16.70 -3.98 -9.56
CA PRO A 132 17.56 -4.82 -8.74
C PRO A 132 17.45 -6.28 -9.13
N MET A 133 18.61 -6.96 -9.22
CA MET A 133 18.68 -8.40 -9.50
C MET A 133 18.53 -9.25 -8.23
N TRP A 134 18.64 -8.63 -7.07
CA TRP A 134 18.43 -9.23 -5.78
C TRP A 134 17.83 -8.20 -4.83
N GLY A 135 16.84 -8.60 -4.07
CA GLY A 135 16.27 -7.76 -3.03
C GLY A 135 15.20 -8.47 -2.22
N ASP A 136 14.87 -7.87 -1.11
CA ASP A 136 13.71 -8.21 -0.32
C ASP A 136 13.17 -6.98 0.43
N LYS A 137 11.87 -6.97 0.64
CA LYS A 137 11.16 -6.02 1.46
C LYS A 137 10.21 -6.79 2.37
N GLN A 138 10.27 -6.51 3.65
CA GLN A 138 9.32 -7.02 4.64
C GLN A 138 8.76 -5.85 5.43
N SER A 139 7.47 -5.91 5.72
CA SER A 139 6.80 -4.95 6.57
C SER A 139 5.69 -5.67 7.33
N VAL A 140 5.58 -5.40 8.61
CA VAL A 140 4.49 -5.86 9.47
C VAL A 140 4.11 -4.74 10.42
N MET A 141 2.81 -4.58 10.66
CA MET A 141 2.25 -3.60 11.57
C MET A 141 1.13 -4.23 12.39
N ILE A 142 1.05 -3.88 13.66
CA ILE A 142 -0.06 -4.18 14.54
C ILE A 142 -0.47 -2.89 15.23
N GLU A 143 -1.77 -2.64 15.28
CA GLU A 143 -2.37 -1.51 15.98
C GLU A 143 -3.68 -1.94 16.64
N ALA A 144 -4.09 -1.23 17.68
CA ALA A 144 -5.31 -1.53 18.42
C ALA A 144 -6.05 -0.24 18.76
N GLY A 145 -7.38 -0.31 18.80
CA GLY A 145 -8.26 0.75 19.26
C GLY A 145 -9.22 0.22 20.33
N ASP A 146 -9.65 1.09 21.22
CA ASP A 146 -10.59 0.74 22.30
C ASP A 146 -11.71 1.79 22.33
N ASP A 147 -12.95 1.36 22.41
CA ASP A 147 -14.15 2.19 22.45
C ASP A 147 -14.23 3.09 23.70
N THR A 148 -13.46 2.77 24.73
CA THR A 148 -13.33 3.62 25.92
C THR A 148 -12.36 4.79 25.70
N ILE A 149 -11.57 4.79 24.61
CA ILE A 149 -10.55 5.79 24.29
C ILE A 149 -10.73 6.32 22.86
N LEU A 150 -11.78 7.11 22.62
CA LEU A 150 -12.03 7.81 21.37
C LEU A 150 -11.94 6.94 20.10
N SER A 151 -12.41 5.70 20.18
CA SER A 151 -12.55 4.81 19.02
C SER A 151 -14.00 4.33 18.93
N GLU A 152 -14.51 4.19 17.71
CA GLU A 152 -15.91 3.80 17.47
C GLU A 152 -16.21 2.36 17.91
N THR A 153 -15.18 1.51 17.91
CA THR A 153 -15.28 0.11 18.33
C THR A 153 -13.92 -0.40 18.80
N LYS A 154 -13.93 -1.49 19.56
CA LYS A 154 -12.68 -2.21 19.86
C LYS A 154 -12.20 -2.88 18.59
N VAL A 155 -10.92 -2.70 18.31
CA VAL A 155 -10.28 -3.29 17.14
C VAL A 155 -8.84 -3.67 17.43
N VAL A 156 -8.42 -4.83 16.94
CA VAL A 156 -7.01 -5.19 16.77
C VAL A 156 -6.80 -5.43 15.28
N ARG A 157 -5.93 -4.64 14.67
CA ARG A 157 -5.62 -4.69 13.25
C ARG A 157 -4.16 -5.08 13.06
N PHE A 158 -3.93 -6.06 12.21
CA PHE A 158 -2.59 -6.37 11.74
C PHE A 158 -2.54 -6.38 10.23
N GLN A 159 -1.40 -6.03 9.68
CA GLN A 159 -1.12 -6.17 8.25
C GLN A 159 0.35 -6.45 8.02
N GLY A 160 0.65 -7.20 6.98
CA GLY A 160 2.00 -7.49 6.59
C GLY A 160 2.13 -7.66 5.08
N GLN A 161 3.31 -7.37 4.60
CA GLN A 161 3.71 -7.62 3.22
C GLN A 161 5.14 -8.09 3.16
N THR A 162 5.41 -8.97 2.23
CA THR A 162 6.78 -9.35 1.88
C THR A 162 6.92 -9.41 0.36
N ALA A 163 8.06 -8.96 -0.14
CA ALA A 163 8.42 -9.05 -1.53
C ALA A 163 9.86 -9.53 -1.68
N TRP A 164 10.12 -10.34 -2.68
CA TRP A 164 11.41 -10.98 -2.91
C TRP A 164 11.76 -10.91 -4.38
N ILE A 165 12.98 -10.47 -4.66
CA ILE A 165 13.58 -10.53 -5.98
C ILE A 165 14.77 -11.47 -5.93
N ARG A 166 14.81 -12.44 -6.83
CA ARG A 166 15.92 -13.38 -6.98
C ARG A 166 16.24 -13.57 -8.45
N SER A 167 17.51 -13.57 -8.80
CA SER A 167 17.98 -13.83 -10.17
C SER A 167 18.82 -15.08 -10.25
N ILE A 168 18.80 -15.70 -11.42
CA ILE A 168 19.68 -16.81 -11.81
C ILE A 168 20.46 -16.35 -13.06
N GLY A 169 21.76 -16.14 -12.88
CA GLY A 169 22.57 -15.46 -13.89
C GLY A 169 22.07 -14.03 -14.15
N ASP A 170 22.37 -13.52 -15.34
CA ASP A 170 22.09 -12.12 -15.71
C ASP A 170 20.78 -11.93 -16.47
N ASN A 171 20.13 -13.03 -16.86
CA ASN A 171 18.99 -12.98 -17.77
C ASN A 171 17.68 -13.49 -17.16
N HIS A 172 17.71 -14.14 -16.00
CA HIS A 172 16.52 -14.71 -15.36
C HIS A 172 16.29 -14.04 -14.01
N ARG A 173 15.06 -13.61 -13.77
CA ARG A 173 14.67 -12.91 -12.54
C ARG A 173 13.28 -13.33 -12.12
N GLY A 174 13.12 -13.68 -10.85
CA GLY A 174 11.84 -13.96 -10.21
C GLY A 174 11.47 -12.87 -9.21
N LEU A 175 10.23 -12.47 -9.20
CA LEU A 175 9.63 -11.57 -8.22
C LEU A 175 8.46 -12.28 -7.56
N THR A 176 8.43 -12.31 -6.23
CA THR A 176 7.32 -12.84 -5.45
C THR A 176 6.85 -11.77 -4.48
N ARG A 177 5.55 -11.56 -4.36
CA ARG A 177 4.92 -10.66 -3.39
C ARG A 177 3.84 -11.41 -2.64
N LEU A 178 3.76 -11.17 -1.33
CA LEU A 178 2.69 -11.66 -0.46
C LEU A 178 2.18 -10.48 0.36
N GLN A 179 0.88 -10.37 0.48
CA GLN A 179 0.21 -9.42 1.35
C GLN A 179 -0.81 -10.18 2.20
N PHE A 180 -0.89 -9.83 3.47
CA PHE A 180 -1.87 -10.38 4.40
C PHE A 180 -2.27 -9.34 5.43
N GLY A 181 -3.48 -9.45 5.93
CA GLY A 181 -3.97 -8.56 6.98
C GLY A 181 -5.27 -9.06 7.58
N GLY A 182 -5.60 -8.53 8.74
CA GLY A 182 -6.84 -8.85 9.43
C GLY A 182 -7.25 -7.77 10.43
N ASN A 183 -8.55 -7.59 10.54
CA ASN A 183 -9.25 -6.78 11.52
C ASN A 183 -10.07 -7.70 12.43
N PHE A 184 -9.74 -7.71 13.71
CA PHE A 184 -10.56 -8.29 14.77
C PHE A 184 -11.27 -7.15 15.49
N ALA A 185 -12.51 -6.88 15.12
CA ALA A 185 -13.32 -5.81 15.68
C ALA A 185 -14.62 -6.37 16.27
N ASP A 186 -15.07 -5.78 17.38
CA ASP A 186 -16.36 -6.14 17.97
C ASP A 186 -17.51 -5.78 17.02
N GLU A 187 -17.43 -4.60 16.38
CA GLU A 187 -18.41 -4.12 15.40
C GLU A 187 -17.67 -3.69 14.12
N PHE A 188 -17.57 -4.60 13.15
CA PHE A 188 -16.83 -4.37 11.90
C PHE A 188 -17.41 -3.20 11.09
N ASP A 189 -18.71 -3.05 11.08
CA ASP A 189 -19.40 -2.02 10.30
C ASP A 189 -19.06 -0.59 10.78
N LYS A 190 -18.58 -0.44 12.01
CA LYS A 190 -18.08 0.83 12.54
C LYS A 190 -16.65 1.16 12.12
N LEU A 191 -15.93 0.21 11.49
CA LEU A 191 -14.61 0.52 10.96
C LEU A 191 -14.74 1.42 9.73
N SER A 192 -13.96 2.48 9.70
CA SER A 192 -13.85 3.33 8.51
C SER A 192 -13.23 2.58 7.33
N PRO A 193 -13.54 2.96 6.07
CA PRO A 193 -13.01 2.31 4.87
C PRO A 193 -11.48 2.22 4.83
N SER A 194 -10.75 3.21 5.34
CA SER A 194 -9.29 3.21 5.40
C SER A 194 -8.69 2.12 6.31
N LEU A 195 -9.48 1.56 7.22
CA LEU A 195 -9.10 0.43 8.06
C LEU A 195 -9.49 -0.92 7.46
N ARG A 196 -10.43 -0.96 6.53
CA ARG A 196 -10.89 -2.18 5.85
C ARG A 196 -9.91 -2.60 4.76
N PHE A 197 -10.05 -3.82 4.27
CA PHE A 197 -9.20 -4.36 3.21
C PHE A 197 -9.96 -4.48 1.89
N PHE A 198 -9.24 -4.18 0.80
CA PHE A 198 -9.68 -4.34 -0.58
C PHE A 198 -8.55 -4.97 -1.37
N ALA A 199 -8.85 -5.82 -2.33
CA ALA A 199 -7.89 -6.40 -3.25
C ALA A 199 -8.19 -5.98 -4.70
N GLY A 200 -7.25 -6.25 -5.62
CA GLY A 200 -7.29 -5.84 -7.01
C GLY A 200 -6.33 -4.69 -7.33
N GLY A 201 -5.90 -4.62 -8.57
CA GLY A 201 -5.00 -3.58 -9.10
C GLY A 201 -3.54 -4.01 -9.26
N ASP A 202 -2.72 -3.04 -9.67
CA ASP A 202 -1.32 -3.23 -10.11
C ASP A 202 -0.43 -3.94 -9.09
N ASN A 203 -0.66 -3.70 -7.80
CA ASN A 203 0.17 -4.20 -6.69
C ASN A 203 -0.48 -5.32 -5.88
N SER A 204 -1.68 -5.74 -6.24
CA SER A 204 -2.46 -6.77 -5.55
C SER A 204 -2.77 -7.94 -6.48
N LEU A 205 -3.92 -7.91 -7.16
CA LEU A 205 -4.32 -8.90 -8.18
C LEU A 205 -4.47 -8.20 -9.53
N ARG A 206 -3.53 -8.40 -10.43
CA ARG A 206 -3.65 -7.95 -11.83
C ARG A 206 -4.70 -8.78 -12.55
N GLY A 207 -5.38 -8.15 -13.52
CA GLY A 207 -6.58 -8.71 -14.16
C GLY A 207 -7.88 -8.27 -13.49
N TYR A 208 -7.78 -7.59 -12.34
CA TYR A 208 -8.89 -6.95 -11.64
C TYR A 208 -8.59 -5.46 -11.45
N GLY A 209 -9.62 -4.64 -11.48
CA GLY A 209 -9.46 -3.21 -11.27
C GLY A 209 -9.00 -2.86 -9.85
N TYR A 210 -8.49 -1.66 -9.65
CA TYR A 210 -8.01 -1.16 -8.38
C TYR A 210 -9.11 -1.23 -7.30
N GLU A 211 -8.80 -1.89 -6.16
CA GLU A 211 -9.70 -2.07 -5.02
C GLU A 211 -11.10 -2.61 -5.42
N SER A 212 -11.17 -3.50 -6.42
CA SER A 212 -12.44 -4.02 -6.94
C SER A 212 -12.92 -5.31 -6.29
N ILE A 213 -12.11 -5.90 -5.41
CA ILE A 213 -12.41 -7.17 -4.76
C ILE A 213 -12.60 -6.93 -3.27
N SER A 214 -13.82 -7.11 -2.80
CA SER A 214 -14.22 -7.21 -1.39
C SER A 214 -15.63 -7.75 -1.31
N PRO A 215 -16.14 -8.11 -0.13
CA PRO A 215 -17.59 -8.37 0.09
C PRO A 215 -18.43 -7.21 -0.40
N LYS A 216 -19.66 -7.53 -0.83
CA LYS A 216 -20.64 -6.56 -1.32
C LYS A 216 -21.85 -6.53 -0.38
N ASP A 217 -22.50 -5.38 -0.27
CA ASP A 217 -23.76 -5.22 0.42
C ASP A 217 -24.96 -5.67 -0.44
N GLU A 218 -26.16 -5.49 0.08
CA GLU A 218 -27.42 -5.85 -0.60
C GLU A 218 -27.66 -5.05 -1.89
N SER A 219 -27.02 -3.89 -2.05
CA SER A 219 -27.08 -3.08 -3.28
C SER A 219 -26.07 -3.52 -4.33
N GLY A 220 -25.14 -4.43 -3.98
CA GLY A 220 -24.03 -4.87 -4.80
C GLY A 220 -22.79 -3.98 -4.70
N ALA A 221 -22.79 -2.97 -3.82
CA ALA A 221 -21.66 -2.10 -3.59
C ALA A 221 -20.59 -2.75 -2.69
N LEU A 222 -19.31 -2.47 -2.98
CA LEU A 222 -18.18 -2.96 -2.20
C LEU A 222 -18.20 -2.39 -0.78
N THR A 223 -18.00 -3.24 0.24
CA THR A 223 -18.03 -2.82 1.66
C THR A 223 -16.65 -2.81 2.32
N GLY A 224 -15.64 -3.35 1.65
CA GLY A 224 -14.37 -3.69 2.29
C GLY A 224 -14.46 -4.96 3.14
N ALA A 225 -13.32 -5.52 3.49
CA ALA A 225 -13.20 -6.81 4.12
C ALA A 225 -12.50 -6.77 5.48
N LYS A 226 -12.78 -7.79 6.31
CA LYS A 226 -12.07 -8.05 7.55
C LYS A 226 -10.65 -8.55 7.31
N PHE A 227 -10.47 -9.38 6.30
CA PHE A 227 -9.20 -10.05 6.00
C PHE A 227 -8.76 -9.82 4.57
N ILE A 228 -7.46 -9.86 4.33
CA ILE A 228 -6.85 -9.89 3.00
C ILE A 228 -5.75 -10.92 2.97
N ALA A 229 -5.68 -11.65 1.86
CA ALA A 229 -4.56 -12.54 1.56
C ALA A 229 -4.34 -12.54 0.04
N THR A 230 -3.21 -12.00 -0.42
CA THR A 230 -2.85 -12.00 -1.83
C THR A 230 -1.43 -12.49 -2.04
N SER A 231 -1.19 -13.15 -3.15
CA SER A 231 0.11 -13.65 -3.58
C SER A 231 0.31 -13.35 -5.05
N SER A 232 1.50 -12.92 -5.40
CA SER A 232 1.92 -12.67 -6.77
C SER A 232 3.25 -13.34 -7.03
N PHE A 233 3.33 -14.07 -8.11
CA PHE A 233 4.55 -14.65 -8.62
C PHE A 233 4.79 -14.17 -10.05
N GLU A 234 5.97 -13.62 -10.33
CA GLU A 234 6.35 -13.12 -11.65
C GLU A 234 7.73 -13.66 -12.03
N TYR A 235 7.83 -14.19 -13.23
CA TYR A 235 9.08 -14.57 -13.87
C TYR A 235 9.39 -13.56 -14.97
N GLN A 236 10.65 -13.11 -15.01
CA GLN A 236 11.13 -12.16 -16.01
C GLN A 236 12.37 -12.73 -16.71
N TYR A 237 12.40 -12.54 -18.03
CA TYR A 237 13.51 -12.93 -18.89
C TYR A 237 14.04 -11.72 -19.66
N ARG A 238 15.36 -11.53 -19.64
CA ARG A 238 16.02 -10.44 -20.37
C ARG A 238 16.00 -10.71 -21.85
N LEU A 239 15.31 -9.87 -22.61
CA LEU A 239 15.17 -10.01 -24.06
C LEU A 239 16.37 -9.36 -24.79
N VAL A 240 16.57 -8.07 -24.58
CA VAL A 240 17.67 -7.30 -25.18
C VAL A 240 17.94 -6.04 -24.37
N GLY A 241 19.21 -5.77 -24.08
CA GLY A 241 19.63 -4.55 -23.39
C GLY A 241 18.90 -4.38 -22.05
N ASN A 242 18.08 -3.35 -21.91
CA ASN A 242 17.30 -3.01 -20.73
C ASN A 242 15.84 -3.50 -20.78
N TRP A 243 15.47 -4.30 -21.80
CA TRP A 243 14.13 -4.81 -22.01
C TRP A 243 14.00 -6.26 -21.53
N TRP A 244 12.93 -6.50 -20.76
CA TRP A 244 12.61 -7.79 -20.20
C TRP A 244 11.18 -8.18 -20.54
N GLY A 245 10.96 -9.43 -20.89
CA GLY A 245 9.62 -10.03 -20.92
C GLY A 245 9.26 -10.58 -19.55
N ALA A 246 7.99 -10.50 -19.20
CA ALA A 246 7.45 -10.99 -17.93
C ALA A 246 6.25 -11.90 -18.16
N ALA A 247 6.08 -12.90 -17.30
CA ALA A 247 4.86 -13.68 -17.15
C ALA A 247 4.56 -13.81 -15.66
N PHE A 248 3.28 -13.72 -15.28
CA PHE A 248 2.89 -13.70 -13.88
C PHE A 248 1.59 -14.47 -13.61
N TYR A 249 1.44 -14.83 -12.35
CA TYR A 249 0.24 -15.40 -11.77
C TYR A 249 0.01 -14.77 -10.40
N ASP A 250 -1.16 -14.17 -10.24
CA ASP A 250 -1.60 -13.51 -9.01
C ASP A 250 -2.81 -14.27 -8.47
N ILE A 251 -2.92 -14.47 -7.17
CA ILE A 251 -4.04 -15.13 -6.52
C ILE A 251 -4.31 -14.52 -5.15
N GLY A 252 -5.57 -14.39 -4.78
CA GLY A 252 -5.95 -13.90 -3.45
C GLY A 252 -7.38 -13.44 -3.37
N ASP A 253 -7.70 -12.85 -2.23
CA ASP A 253 -9.03 -12.33 -1.93
C ASP A 253 -8.97 -11.31 -0.79
N ALA A 254 -10.02 -10.50 -0.68
CA ALA A 254 -10.38 -9.73 0.50
C ALA A 254 -11.75 -10.21 0.99
N PHE A 255 -11.83 -10.78 2.19
CA PHE A 255 -12.94 -11.58 2.65
C PHE A 255 -13.31 -11.35 4.12
N ASN A 256 -14.52 -11.73 4.53
CA ASN A 256 -14.97 -11.63 5.93
C ASN A 256 -14.82 -12.94 6.71
N ASP A 257 -15.13 -14.06 6.12
CA ASP A 257 -15.15 -15.37 6.80
C ASP A 257 -14.30 -16.40 6.04
N THR A 258 -14.75 -16.83 4.86
CA THR A 258 -14.05 -17.80 4.02
C THR A 258 -13.59 -17.14 2.74
N PRO A 259 -12.31 -17.30 2.35
CA PRO A 259 -11.82 -16.72 1.10
C PRO A 259 -12.44 -17.41 -0.13
N ASP A 260 -12.85 -16.59 -1.09
CA ASP A 260 -13.23 -17.00 -2.44
C ASP A 260 -12.11 -16.53 -3.39
N LEU A 261 -11.05 -17.33 -3.47
CA LEU A 261 -9.81 -16.94 -4.13
C LEU A 261 -10.05 -16.60 -5.60
N LYS A 262 -9.70 -15.40 -5.98
CA LYS A 262 -9.66 -14.91 -7.35
C LYS A 262 -8.25 -15.05 -7.90
N ALA A 263 -8.14 -15.42 -9.18
CA ALA A 263 -6.85 -15.58 -9.83
C ALA A 263 -6.74 -14.66 -11.06
N GLY A 264 -5.54 -14.12 -11.25
CA GLY A 264 -5.18 -13.33 -12.41
C GLY A 264 -3.86 -13.82 -13.01
N THR A 265 -3.76 -13.81 -14.31
CA THR A 265 -2.55 -14.20 -15.02
C THR A 265 -2.27 -13.26 -16.18
N GLY A 266 -1.04 -13.24 -16.65
CA GLY A 266 -0.74 -12.38 -17.78
C GLY A 266 0.72 -12.40 -18.19
N VAL A 267 0.96 -11.57 -19.20
CA VAL A 267 2.31 -11.32 -19.72
C VAL A 267 2.56 -9.84 -19.80
N GLY A 268 3.82 -9.45 -19.76
CA GLY A 268 4.17 -8.05 -19.79
C GLY A 268 5.58 -7.77 -20.26
N ILE A 269 5.88 -6.48 -20.33
CA ILE A 269 7.19 -5.96 -20.68
C ILE A 269 7.68 -5.09 -19.53
N ARG A 270 8.97 -5.22 -19.23
CA ARG A 270 9.69 -4.39 -18.25
C ARG A 270 10.82 -3.64 -18.95
N TRP A 271 10.93 -2.38 -18.68
CA TRP A 271 12.03 -1.55 -19.18
C TRP A 271 12.77 -0.92 -17.99
N ALA A 272 14.04 -1.29 -17.84
CA ALA A 272 14.95 -0.64 -16.88
C ALA A 272 15.33 0.74 -17.40
N SER A 273 14.48 1.74 -17.20
CA SER A 273 14.69 3.09 -17.67
C SER A 273 15.65 3.86 -16.74
N PRO A 274 16.27 4.96 -17.21
CA PRO A 274 17.12 5.81 -16.38
C PRO A 274 16.39 6.46 -15.18
N VAL A 275 15.06 6.56 -15.26
CA VAL A 275 14.22 7.18 -14.22
C VAL A 275 13.52 6.17 -13.31
N GLY A 276 13.74 4.87 -13.55
CA GLY A 276 13.15 3.77 -12.79
C GLY A 276 12.54 2.70 -13.69
N PRO A 277 12.13 1.55 -13.12
CA PRO A 277 11.47 0.50 -13.87
C PRO A 277 10.12 0.98 -14.43
N VAL A 278 9.86 0.62 -15.68
CA VAL A 278 8.57 0.81 -16.35
C VAL A 278 7.99 -0.57 -16.63
N SER A 279 6.75 -0.79 -16.28
CA SER A 279 6.04 -2.05 -16.49
C SER A 279 4.77 -1.82 -17.30
N LEU A 280 4.53 -2.69 -18.27
CA LEU A 280 3.30 -2.78 -19.02
C LEU A 280 2.84 -4.24 -19.04
N ASP A 281 1.68 -4.51 -18.45
CA ASP A 281 1.11 -5.84 -18.32
C ASP A 281 -0.22 -5.96 -19.05
N PHE A 282 -0.42 -7.09 -19.71
CA PHE A 282 -1.68 -7.56 -20.25
C PHE A 282 -2.16 -8.69 -19.35
N ALA A 283 -3.22 -8.46 -18.61
CA ALA A 283 -3.68 -9.30 -17.52
C ALA A 283 -5.10 -9.80 -17.75
N TRP A 284 -5.34 -11.05 -17.41
CA TRP A 284 -6.65 -11.68 -17.44
C TRP A 284 -7.05 -12.11 -16.05
N GLY A 285 -8.21 -11.64 -15.58
CA GLY A 285 -8.88 -12.14 -14.39
C GLY A 285 -9.62 -13.43 -14.72
N LEU A 286 -9.19 -14.56 -14.14
CA LEU A 286 -9.72 -15.88 -14.49
C LEU A 286 -11.13 -16.11 -13.92
N ASP A 287 -11.48 -15.37 -12.87
CA ASP A 287 -12.77 -15.43 -12.18
C ASP A 287 -13.50 -14.08 -12.24
N ALA A 288 -13.15 -13.23 -13.21
CA ALA A 288 -13.77 -11.92 -13.40
C ALA A 288 -15.15 -12.06 -14.07
N ASP A 289 -16.01 -11.06 -13.83
CA ASP A 289 -17.33 -11.00 -14.47
C ASP A 289 -17.17 -10.85 -16.01
N PRO A 290 -18.10 -11.38 -16.81
CA PRO A 290 -18.07 -11.26 -18.27
C PRO A 290 -17.98 -9.79 -18.73
N GLY A 291 -16.94 -9.49 -19.50
CA GLY A 291 -16.62 -8.14 -20.00
C GLY A 291 -15.54 -7.41 -19.20
N ASP A 292 -15.20 -7.88 -18.01
CA ASP A 292 -14.15 -7.31 -17.15
C ASP A 292 -12.92 -8.23 -17.05
N GLU A 293 -12.83 -9.29 -17.86
CA GLU A 293 -11.79 -10.30 -17.75
C GLU A 293 -10.40 -9.79 -18.15
N PHE A 294 -10.31 -8.69 -18.90
CA PHE A 294 -9.04 -8.17 -19.43
C PHE A 294 -8.73 -6.78 -18.90
N GLN A 295 -7.54 -6.63 -18.34
CA GLN A 295 -7.02 -5.35 -17.86
C GLN A 295 -5.62 -5.09 -18.43
N ILE A 296 -5.32 -3.83 -18.69
CA ILE A 296 -3.97 -3.37 -19.02
C ILE A 296 -3.45 -2.62 -17.81
N HIS A 297 -2.31 -3.06 -17.25
CA HIS A 297 -1.66 -2.41 -16.14
C HIS A 297 -0.37 -1.72 -16.59
N PHE A 298 -0.23 -0.46 -16.27
CA PHE A 298 0.96 0.33 -16.52
C PHE A 298 1.47 0.92 -15.22
N THR A 299 2.75 0.71 -14.92
CA THR A 299 3.37 1.30 -13.73
C THR A 299 4.74 1.88 -14.04
N LEU A 300 5.06 2.99 -13.38
CA LEU A 300 6.39 3.61 -13.36
C LEU A 300 6.79 3.77 -11.89
N GLY A 301 7.77 3.01 -11.43
CA GLY A 301 8.24 3.08 -10.06
C GLY A 301 9.01 1.84 -9.61
N PRO A 302 9.58 1.85 -8.39
CA PRO A 302 10.32 0.72 -7.85
C PRO A 302 9.41 -0.49 -7.62
N GLU A 303 9.97 -1.69 -7.79
CA GLU A 303 9.26 -2.97 -7.61
C GLU A 303 9.25 -3.46 -6.14
N LEU A 304 10.06 -2.85 -5.25
CA LEU A 304 10.15 -3.12 -3.80
C LEU A 304 9.89 -1.87 -2.97
#